data_352f97d912c5817c5edaf7886ffe15cd
#
_entry.id   352f97d912c5817c5edaf7886ffe15cd
#
_cell.length_a   1.000
_cell.length_b   1.000
_cell.length_c   1.000
_cell.angle_alpha   90.00
_cell.angle_beta   90.00
_cell.angle_gamma   90.00
#
_symmetry.space_group_name_H-M   'P 1'
#
loop_
_entity.id
_entity.type
_entity.pdbx_description
1 polymer ?
#
loop_
_entity_poly.entity_id
_entity_poly.type
_entity_poly.pdbx_seq_one_letter_code
_entity_poly.pdbx_strand_id
1 'polypeptide(L)'
;VMLMFFLLNYGLLVTAKFLVGASHPFVFPNGGWRILILVWLVELVILGLLLANRSMQHTLKLQKQAAALQEENNIARYTALQNQLNPHFLFNSLNTLISEIRYNPKNAELFTQHLSDVYRYTLQCQNQRLVTLQDELGFLDSYIFLHQVRLGDCIYVHNNVPDEWKEMKMPPLTLQLLVENVIKHN
;
A
#
# COMPACT_ATOMS: atom_id res chain seq x y z
N VAL A 1 23.13 -30.37 19.85
CA VAL A 1 22.88 -31.04 18.56
C VAL A 1 24.15 -31.73 18.07
N MET A 2 25.27 -31.03 17.87
CA MET A 2 26.54 -31.57 17.37
C MET A 2 27.10 -32.74 18.20
N LEU A 3 27.12 -32.56 19.56
CA LEU A 3 27.56 -33.62 20.47
C LEU A 3 26.65 -34.87 20.40
N MET A 4 25.38 -34.65 20.21
CA MET A 4 24.38 -35.73 20.10
C MET A 4 24.61 -36.56 18.84
N PHE A 5 24.88 -35.93 17.67
CA PHE A 5 25.22 -36.62 16.43
C PHE A 5 26.51 -37.40 16.53
N PHE A 6 27.55 -36.83 17.17
CA PHE A 6 28.81 -37.52 17.41
C PHE A 6 28.62 -38.77 18.28
N LEU A 7 27.85 -38.67 19.39
CA LEU A 7 27.55 -39.78 20.28
C LEU A 7 26.71 -40.87 19.59
N LEU A 8 25.79 -40.45 18.72
CA LEU A 8 24.95 -41.36 17.94
C LEU A 8 25.78 -42.15 16.93
N ASN A 9 26.68 -41.51 16.19
CA ASN A 9 27.62 -42.18 15.26
C ASN A 9 28.60 -43.10 15.98
N TYR A 10 29.11 -42.69 17.12
CA TYR A 10 29.95 -43.52 17.96
C TYR A 10 29.18 -44.78 18.44
N GLY A 11 27.98 -44.62 18.94
CA GLY A 11 27.10 -45.68 19.38
C GLY A 11 26.75 -46.69 18.25
N LEU A 12 26.46 -46.15 17.04
CA LEU A 12 26.20 -46.98 15.85
C LEU A 12 27.41 -47.83 15.42
N LEU A 13 28.59 -47.24 15.46
CA LEU A 13 29.84 -47.97 15.17
C LEU A 13 30.14 -49.03 16.22
N VAL A 14 29.92 -48.77 17.50
CA VAL A 14 30.12 -49.73 18.57
C VAL A 14 29.12 -50.88 18.44
N THR A 15 27.86 -50.63 18.16
CA THR A 15 26.83 -51.68 17.95
C THR A 15 27.15 -52.52 16.71
N ALA A 16 27.59 -51.91 15.60
CA ALA A 16 28.00 -52.65 14.40
C ALA A 16 29.18 -53.60 14.67
N LYS A 17 30.17 -53.14 15.42
CA LYS A 17 31.31 -54.01 15.83
C LYS A 17 30.89 -55.13 16.75
N PHE A 18 29.98 -54.91 17.66
CA PHE A 18 29.42 -55.91 18.55
C PHE A 18 28.69 -57.02 17.76
N LEU A 19 27.88 -56.61 16.77
CA LEU A 19 27.15 -57.55 15.88
C LEU A 19 28.08 -58.44 15.04
N VAL A 20 29.25 -57.89 14.64
CA VAL A 20 30.25 -58.65 13.86
C VAL A 20 31.16 -59.51 14.77
N GLY A 21 30.95 -59.51 16.08
CA GLY A 21 31.70 -60.32 17.01
C GLY A 21 33.12 -59.88 17.31
N ALA A 22 33.35 -58.57 17.24
CA ALA A 22 34.66 -57.98 17.54
C ALA A 22 35.03 -58.15 19.03
N SER A 23 36.22 -58.60 19.34
CA SER A 23 36.68 -58.87 20.70
C SER A 23 36.77 -57.59 21.57
N HIS A 24 36.92 -56.45 20.95
CA HIS A 24 36.99 -55.13 21.62
C HIS A 24 36.12 -54.08 20.90
N PRO A 25 34.81 -54.05 21.12
CA PRO A 25 33.90 -53.15 20.36
C PRO A 25 34.12 -51.64 20.65
N PHE A 26 34.64 -51.33 21.84
CA PHE A 26 34.87 -49.93 22.25
C PHE A 26 36.24 -49.36 21.84
N VAL A 27 37.15 -50.21 21.37
CA VAL A 27 38.50 -49.83 20.95
C VAL A 27 38.57 -49.64 19.44
N PHE A 28 39.02 -48.47 19.00
CA PHE A 28 39.26 -48.18 17.58
C PHE A 28 40.76 -48.17 17.33
N PRO A 29 41.36 -49.28 16.86
CA PRO A 29 42.77 -49.29 16.51
C PRO A 29 43.01 -48.40 15.29
N ASN A 30 44.27 -48.05 15.09
CA ASN A 30 44.85 -47.15 14.09
C ASN A 30 43.94 -46.81 12.89
N GLY A 31 43.30 -45.64 12.88
CA GLY A 31 42.48 -45.14 11.77
C GLY A 31 40.97 -45.04 12.02
N GLY A 32 40.38 -45.81 12.96
CA GLY A 32 38.94 -45.79 13.22
C GLY A 32 38.40 -44.44 13.68
N TRP A 33 39.19 -43.72 14.49
CA TRP A 33 38.84 -42.36 14.88
C TRP A 33 38.85 -41.35 13.73
N ARG A 34 39.77 -41.55 12.76
CA ARG A 34 39.80 -40.69 11.57
C ARG A 34 38.57 -40.86 10.73
N ILE A 35 38.07 -42.07 10.56
CA ILE A 35 36.81 -42.32 9.82
C ILE A 35 35.64 -41.68 10.54
N LEU A 36 35.55 -41.82 11.86
CA LEU A 36 34.48 -41.26 12.68
C LEU A 36 34.45 -39.73 12.60
N ILE A 37 35.61 -39.08 12.66
CA ILE A 37 35.76 -37.64 12.47
C ILE A 37 35.35 -37.21 11.05
N LEU A 38 35.77 -37.97 10.02
CA LEU A 38 35.42 -37.67 8.63
C LEU A 38 33.91 -37.75 8.40
N VAL A 39 33.27 -38.79 8.88
CA VAL A 39 31.79 -38.91 8.77
C VAL A 39 31.10 -37.78 9.47
N TRP A 40 31.53 -37.44 10.67
CA TRP A 40 30.97 -36.32 11.42
C TRP A 40 31.19 -34.97 10.72
N LEU A 41 32.35 -34.72 10.10
CA LEU A 41 32.60 -33.51 9.31
C LEU A 41 31.67 -33.45 8.09
N VAL A 42 31.47 -34.58 7.39
CA VAL A 42 30.54 -34.62 6.24
C VAL A 42 29.10 -34.30 6.67
N GLU A 43 28.67 -34.88 7.80
CA GLU A 43 27.32 -34.56 8.36
C GLU A 43 27.18 -33.08 8.71
N LEU A 44 28.21 -32.45 9.28
CA LEU A 44 28.21 -31.02 9.57
C LEU A 44 28.07 -30.17 8.31
N VAL A 45 28.81 -30.55 7.25
CA VAL A 45 28.71 -29.85 5.96
C VAL A 45 27.32 -30.00 5.38
N ILE A 46 26.76 -31.21 5.38
CA ILE A 46 25.41 -31.45 4.88
C ILE A 46 24.38 -30.65 5.68
N LEU A 47 24.46 -30.68 7.01
CA LEU A 47 23.58 -29.91 7.87
C LEU A 47 23.69 -28.40 7.61
N GLY A 48 24.94 -27.90 7.47
CA GLY A 48 25.20 -26.51 7.13
C GLY A 48 24.55 -26.10 5.80
N LEU A 49 24.70 -26.93 4.77
CA LEU A 49 24.09 -26.70 3.45
C LEU A 49 22.55 -26.73 3.51
N LEU A 50 21.97 -27.66 4.27
CA LEU A 50 20.51 -27.73 4.44
C LEU A 50 19.95 -26.50 5.17
N LEU A 51 20.64 -26.04 6.24
CA LEU A 51 20.26 -24.84 6.96
C LEU A 51 20.43 -23.59 6.10
N ALA A 52 21.52 -23.48 5.35
CA ALA A 52 21.76 -22.36 4.43
C ALA A 52 20.67 -22.31 3.33
N ASN A 53 20.35 -23.46 2.73
CA ASN A 53 19.29 -23.56 1.72
C ASN A 53 17.93 -23.16 2.30
N ARG A 54 17.59 -23.66 3.48
CA ARG A 54 16.33 -23.32 4.17
C ARG A 54 16.26 -21.81 4.49
N SER A 55 17.33 -21.23 4.99
CA SER A 55 17.44 -19.80 5.27
C SER A 55 17.26 -18.97 3.99
N MET A 56 17.94 -19.37 2.91
CA MET A 56 17.83 -18.69 1.61
C MET A 56 16.40 -18.76 1.06
N GLN A 57 15.76 -19.92 1.10
CA GLN A 57 14.36 -20.07 0.67
C GLN A 57 13.40 -19.19 1.51
N HIS A 58 13.64 -19.13 2.82
CA HIS A 58 12.83 -18.29 3.71
C HIS A 58 13.00 -16.80 3.36
N THR A 59 14.23 -16.35 3.13
CA THR A 59 14.52 -14.95 2.74
C THR A 59 13.89 -14.61 1.40
N LEU A 60 14.00 -15.49 0.41
CA LEU A 60 13.36 -15.31 -0.90
C LEU A 60 11.82 -15.23 -0.79
N LYS A 61 11.23 -16.06 0.08
CA LYS A 61 9.79 -16.01 0.33
C LYS A 61 9.36 -14.68 0.94
N LEU A 62 10.10 -14.19 1.94
CA LEU A 62 9.83 -12.89 2.57
C LEU A 62 9.98 -11.73 1.57
N GLN A 63 11.01 -11.75 0.72
CA GLN A 63 11.20 -10.74 -0.32
C GLN A 63 10.05 -10.72 -1.32
N LYS A 64 9.58 -11.89 -1.77
CA LYS A 64 8.42 -11.99 -2.67
C LYS A 64 7.15 -11.46 -2.01
N GLN A 65 6.93 -11.76 -0.74
CA GLN A 65 5.78 -11.24 0.01
C GLN A 65 5.84 -9.72 0.16
N ALA A 66 7.01 -9.18 0.51
CA ALA A 66 7.21 -7.74 0.63
C ALA A 66 6.98 -7.02 -0.71
N ALA A 67 7.49 -7.57 -1.83
CA ALA A 67 7.27 -7.01 -3.16
C ALA A 67 5.78 -7.05 -3.56
N ALA A 68 5.08 -8.14 -3.28
CA ALA A 68 3.64 -8.25 -3.55
C ALA A 68 2.80 -7.25 -2.76
N LEU A 69 3.10 -7.08 -1.45
CA LEU A 69 2.43 -6.09 -0.61
C LEU A 69 2.70 -4.65 -1.06
N GLN A 70 3.91 -4.37 -1.54
CA GLN A 70 4.27 -3.06 -2.07
C GLN A 70 3.51 -2.76 -3.36
N GLU A 71 3.38 -3.73 -4.25
CA GLU A 71 2.60 -3.60 -5.49
C GLU A 71 1.11 -3.38 -5.18
N GLU A 72 0.53 -4.17 -4.27
CA GLU A 72 -0.85 -3.98 -3.83
C GLU A 72 -1.08 -2.58 -3.23
N ASN A 73 -0.15 -2.10 -2.41
CA ASN A 73 -0.22 -0.74 -1.85
C ASN A 73 -0.14 0.33 -2.94
N ASN A 74 0.72 0.16 -3.95
CA ASN A 74 0.83 1.08 -5.07
C ASN A 74 -0.46 1.11 -5.89
N ILE A 75 -1.04 -0.05 -6.20
CA ILE A 75 -2.32 -0.14 -6.92
C ILE A 75 -3.45 0.52 -6.10
N ALA A 76 -3.51 0.25 -4.79
CA ALA A 76 -4.52 0.87 -3.91
C ALA A 76 -4.37 2.40 -3.88
N ARG A 77 -3.14 2.91 -3.79
CA ARG A 77 -2.87 4.36 -3.86
C ARG A 77 -3.25 4.96 -5.20
N TYR A 78 -2.91 4.29 -6.30
CA TYR A 78 -3.26 4.73 -7.65
C TYR A 78 -4.77 4.76 -7.85
N THR A 79 -5.48 3.73 -7.41
CA THR A 79 -6.95 3.65 -7.47
C THR A 79 -7.61 4.74 -6.62
N ALA A 80 -7.10 4.97 -5.41
CA ALA A 80 -7.58 6.06 -4.55
C ALA A 80 -7.38 7.43 -5.22
N LEU A 81 -6.20 7.67 -5.82
CA LEU A 81 -5.90 8.89 -6.56
C LEU A 81 -6.84 9.08 -7.76
N GLN A 82 -7.06 8.02 -8.55
CA GLN A 82 -7.96 8.06 -9.70
C GLN A 82 -9.42 8.35 -9.28
N ASN A 83 -9.87 7.77 -8.17
CA ASN A 83 -11.22 8.02 -7.64
C ASN A 83 -11.40 9.45 -7.12
N GLN A 84 -10.35 10.09 -6.60
CA GLN A 84 -10.40 11.48 -6.15
C GLN A 84 -10.62 12.48 -7.30
N LEU A 85 -10.20 12.14 -8.52
CA LEU A 85 -10.44 13.00 -9.70
C LEU A 85 -11.90 12.98 -10.17
N ASN A 86 -12.75 12.10 -9.61
CA ASN A 86 -14.15 11.92 -9.98
C ASN A 86 -14.35 11.98 -11.51
N PRO A 87 -14.02 10.91 -12.27
CA PRO A 87 -14.06 10.94 -13.74
C PRO A 87 -15.43 11.31 -14.28
N HIS A 88 -16.48 10.91 -13.59
CA HIS A 88 -17.86 11.23 -13.97
C HIS A 88 -18.14 12.74 -13.88
N PHE A 89 -17.62 13.41 -12.83
CA PHE A 89 -17.75 14.87 -12.71
C PHE A 89 -16.99 15.57 -13.85
N LEU A 90 -15.77 15.09 -14.19
CA LEU A 90 -14.97 15.63 -15.28
C LEU A 90 -15.70 15.53 -16.62
N PHE A 91 -16.17 14.33 -16.99
CA PHE A 91 -16.88 14.15 -18.27
C PHE A 91 -18.15 14.99 -18.34
N ASN A 92 -18.91 15.09 -17.26
CA ASN A 92 -20.12 15.93 -17.22
C ASN A 92 -19.76 17.42 -17.37
N SER A 93 -18.68 17.87 -16.69
CA SER A 93 -18.22 19.26 -16.79
C SER A 93 -17.74 19.60 -18.22
N LEU A 94 -17.01 18.70 -18.87
CA LEU A 94 -16.57 18.90 -20.25
C LEU A 94 -17.78 18.97 -21.22
N ASN A 95 -18.80 18.13 -21.04
CA ASN A 95 -20.01 18.17 -21.85
C ASN A 95 -20.78 19.49 -21.66
N THR A 96 -20.88 19.98 -20.42
CA THR A 96 -21.49 21.28 -20.11
C THR A 96 -20.68 22.40 -20.76
N LEU A 97 -19.35 22.37 -20.66
CA LEU A 97 -18.46 23.36 -21.29
C LEU A 97 -18.66 23.43 -22.81
N ILE A 98 -18.76 22.29 -23.50
CA ILE A 98 -19.02 22.23 -24.94
C ILE A 98 -20.36 22.91 -25.28
N SER A 99 -21.38 22.73 -24.44
CA SER A 99 -22.65 23.41 -24.59
C SER A 99 -22.52 24.91 -24.38
N GLU A 100 -21.88 25.34 -23.31
CA GLU A 100 -21.69 26.77 -22.97
C GLU A 100 -20.89 27.50 -24.05
N ILE A 101 -19.87 26.90 -24.62
CA ILE A 101 -19.09 27.49 -25.74
C ILE A 101 -20.00 27.90 -26.90
N ARG A 102 -21.05 27.11 -27.18
CA ARG A 102 -21.98 27.37 -28.30
C ARG A 102 -23.01 28.43 -27.96
N TYR A 103 -23.52 28.44 -26.74
CA TYR A 103 -24.69 29.23 -26.37
C TYR A 103 -24.35 30.48 -25.55
N ASN A 104 -23.30 30.40 -24.71
CA ASN A 104 -22.88 31.49 -23.84
C ASN A 104 -21.34 31.50 -23.64
N PRO A 105 -20.56 32.01 -24.63
CA PRO A 105 -19.10 31.97 -24.58
C PRO A 105 -18.48 32.66 -23.35
N LYS A 106 -19.12 33.70 -22.82
CA LYS A 106 -18.65 34.38 -21.59
C LYS A 106 -18.80 33.48 -20.36
N ASN A 107 -19.89 32.75 -20.28
CA ASN A 107 -20.10 31.79 -19.20
C ASN A 107 -19.15 30.58 -19.34
N ALA A 108 -18.84 30.16 -20.57
CA ALA A 108 -17.84 29.11 -20.83
C ALA A 108 -16.46 29.46 -20.29
N GLU A 109 -16.04 30.74 -20.40
CA GLU A 109 -14.76 31.19 -19.83
C GLU A 109 -14.77 31.09 -18.31
N LEU A 110 -15.81 31.60 -17.63
CA LEU A 110 -15.97 31.50 -16.18
C LEU A 110 -16.05 30.03 -15.72
N PHE A 111 -16.81 29.21 -16.45
CA PHE A 111 -16.92 27.78 -16.17
C PHE A 111 -15.57 27.07 -16.22
N THR A 112 -14.74 27.39 -17.22
CA THR A 112 -13.39 26.83 -17.37
C THR A 112 -12.49 27.23 -16.20
N GLN A 113 -12.60 28.49 -15.77
CA GLN A 113 -11.80 29.01 -14.65
C GLN A 113 -12.18 28.30 -13.34
N HIS A 114 -13.46 28.20 -13.01
CA HIS A 114 -13.93 27.49 -11.82
C HIS A 114 -13.60 25.98 -11.89
N LEU A 115 -13.68 25.37 -13.06
CA LEU A 115 -13.28 23.98 -13.26
C LEU A 115 -11.79 23.78 -12.97
N SER A 116 -10.94 24.68 -13.44
CA SER A 116 -9.51 24.69 -13.14
C SER A 116 -9.22 24.85 -11.65
N ASP A 117 -9.96 25.72 -10.96
CA ASP A 117 -9.79 25.97 -9.53
C ASP A 117 -10.19 24.75 -8.70
N VAL A 118 -11.30 24.09 -9.04
CA VAL A 118 -11.74 22.84 -8.40
C VAL A 118 -10.68 21.76 -8.54
N TYR A 119 -10.15 21.52 -9.73
CA TYR A 119 -9.10 20.50 -9.90
C TYR A 119 -7.78 20.87 -9.25
N ARG A 120 -7.39 22.14 -9.30
CA ARG A 120 -6.18 22.64 -8.63
C ARG A 120 -6.26 22.42 -7.13
N TYR A 121 -7.36 22.78 -6.50
CA TYR A 121 -7.57 22.57 -5.06
C TYR A 121 -7.54 21.08 -4.72
N THR A 122 -8.30 20.25 -5.46
CA THR A 122 -8.32 18.79 -5.25
C THR A 122 -6.91 18.18 -5.29
N LEU A 123 -6.06 18.60 -6.25
CA LEU A 123 -4.69 18.12 -6.36
C LEU A 123 -3.79 18.63 -5.23
N GLN A 124 -3.94 19.89 -4.82
CA GLN A 124 -3.16 20.48 -3.73
C GLN A 124 -3.45 19.85 -2.37
N CYS A 125 -4.70 19.48 -2.12
CA CYS A 125 -5.12 18.90 -0.85
C CYS A 125 -4.74 17.43 -0.65
N GLN A 126 -4.26 16.72 -1.68
CA GLN A 126 -3.96 15.27 -1.61
C GLN A 126 -3.00 14.89 -0.48
N ASN A 127 -2.05 15.75 -0.14
CA ASN A 127 -1.05 15.50 0.89
C ASN A 127 -1.32 16.28 2.19
N GLN A 128 -2.42 17.02 2.27
CA GLN A 128 -2.77 17.82 3.43
C GLN A 128 -3.72 17.04 4.34
N ARG A 129 -3.40 17.00 5.63
CA ARG A 129 -4.29 16.39 6.62
C ARG A 129 -5.43 17.33 7.02
N LEU A 130 -5.15 18.60 7.04
CA LEU A 130 -6.09 19.65 7.46
C LEU A 130 -5.88 20.90 6.58
N VAL A 131 -6.97 21.55 6.23
CA VAL A 131 -7.07 22.82 5.51
C VAL A 131 -7.85 23.83 6.35
N THR A 132 -7.86 25.11 5.97
CA THR A 132 -8.71 26.09 6.64
C THR A 132 -10.16 25.99 6.13
N LEU A 133 -11.11 26.40 6.95
CA LEU A 133 -12.50 26.52 6.52
C LEU A 133 -12.64 27.54 5.39
N GLN A 134 -11.80 28.58 5.36
CA GLN A 134 -11.77 29.55 4.28
C GLN A 134 -11.41 28.90 2.94
N ASP A 135 -10.39 28.02 2.92
CA ASP A 135 -10.00 27.29 1.71
C ASP A 135 -11.12 26.38 1.20
N GLU A 136 -11.79 25.68 2.12
CA GLU A 136 -12.96 24.83 1.81
C GLU A 136 -14.14 25.63 1.26
N LEU A 137 -14.43 26.78 1.82
CA LEU A 137 -15.50 27.66 1.33
C LEU A 137 -15.18 28.21 -0.06
N GLY A 138 -13.95 28.66 -0.31
CA GLY A 138 -13.52 29.14 -1.63
C GLY A 138 -13.57 28.03 -2.70
N PHE A 139 -13.19 26.82 -2.35
CA PHE A 139 -13.38 25.66 -3.20
C PHE A 139 -14.86 25.38 -3.45
N LEU A 140 -15.68 25.42 -2.41
CA LEU A 140 -17.11 25.15 -2.48
C LEU A 140 -17.83 26.13 -3.40
N ASP A 141 -17.47 27.41 -3.37
CA ASP A 141 -18.06 28.43 -4.26
C ASP A 141 -17.83 28.06 -5.73
N SER A 142 -16.61 27.65 -6.08
CA SER A 142 -16.29 27.20 -7.44
C SER A 142 -17.04 25.91 -7.81
N TYR A 143 -17.11 24.95 -6.89
CA TYR A 143 -17.80 23.68 -7.08
C TYR A 143 -19.32 23.87 -7.32
N ILE A 144 -19.95 24.72 -6.52
CA ILE A 144 -21.38 25.07 -6.64
C ILE A 144 -21.66 25.78 -7.94
N PHE A 145 -20.82 26.73 -8.34
CA PHE A 145 -20.99 27.42 -9.63
C PHE A 145 -21.06 26.43 -10.80
N LEU A 146 -20.17 25.42 -10.83
CA LEU A 146 -20.19 24.39 -11.89
C LEU A 146 -21.50 23.59 -11.87
N HIS A 147 -22.06 23.32 -10.70
CA HIS A 147 -23.35 22.64 -10.58
C HIS A 147 -24.52 23.52 -10.98
N GLN A 148 -24.51 24.81 -10.64
CA GLN A 148 -25.54 25.77 -11.03
C GLN A 148 -25.62 25.92 -12.56
N VAL A 149 -24.49 26.04 -13.25
CA VAL A 149 -24.47 26.09 -14.73
C VAL A 149 -25.06 24.83 -15.36
N ARG A 150 -24.86 23.66 -14.71
CA ARG A 150 -25.40 22.38 -15.21
C ARG A 150 -26.87 22.15 -14.90
N LEU A 151 -27.32 22.51 -13.70
CA LEU A 151 -28.65 22.19 -13.16
C LEU A 151 -29.61 23.36 -13.22
N GLY A 152 -29.12 24.55 -13.59
CA GLY A 152 -29.93 25.80 -13.56
C GLY A 152 -30.14 26.31 -12.14
N ASP A 153 -31.19 27.09 -11.97
CA ASP A 153 -31.54 27.78 -10.72
C ASP A 153 -32.14 26.87 -9.64
N CYS A 154 -31.69 25.60 -9.61
CA CYS A 154 -32.18 24.63 -8.62
C CYS A 154 -31.34 24.61 -7.33
N ILE A 155 -30.17 25.27 -7.31
CA ILE A 155 -29.27 25.24 -6.18
C ILE A 155 -29.04 26.66 -5.66
N TYR A 156 -29.46 26.89 -4.42
CA TYR A 156 -29.22 28.13 -3.69
C TYR A 156 -28.34 27.84 -2.46
N VAL A 157 -27.27 28.59 -2.29
CA VAL A 157 -26.40 28.47 -1.15
C VAL A 157 -26.31 29.77 -0.40
N HIS A 158 -26.56 29.73 0.90
CA HIS A 158 -26.39 30.87 1.80
C HIS A 158 -25.22 30.56 2.75
N ASN A 159 -24.17 31.35 2.67
CA ASN A 159 -23.02 31.23 3.54
C ASN A 159 -23.12 32.29 4.64
N ASN A 160 -23.39 31.86 5.88
CA ASN A 160 -23.49 32.69 7.07
C ASN A 160 -22.36 32.42 8.06
N VAL A 161 -21.22 31.90 7.58
CA VAL A 161 -20.06 31.58 8.43
C VAL A 161 -19.39 32.89 8.89
N PRO A 162 -19.27 33.14 10.21
CA PRO A 162 -18.56 34.29 10.74
C PRO A 162 -17.06 34.26 10.36
N ASP A 163 -16.48 35.43 10.14
CA ASP A 163 -15.06 35.53 9.74
C ASP A 163 -14.10 34.93 10.76
N GLU A 164 -14.45 34.98 12.05
CA GLU A 164 -13.66 34.38 13.14
C GLU A 164 -13.48 32.86 13.03
N TRP A 165 -14.34 32.16 12.31
CA TRP A 165 -14.29 30.72 12.14
C TRP A 165 -13.53 30.29 10.88
N LYS A 166 -13.22 31.19 9.97
CA LYS A 166 -12.60 30.90 8.69
C LYS A 166 -11.23 30.26 8.82
N GLU A 167 -10.49 30.57 9.90
CA GLU A 167 -9.18 29.99 10.21
C GLU A 167 -9.25 28.58 10.88
N MET A 168 -10.46 28.11 11.21
CA MET A 168 -10.62 26.76 11.78
C MET A 168 -10.17 25.69 10.81
N LYS A 169 -9.52 24.65 11.35
CA LYS A 169 -8.97 23.55 10.57
C LYS A 169 -9.94 22.38 10.47
N MET A 170 -10.07 21.84 9.26
CA MET A 170 -10.92 20.69 8.97
C MET A 170 -10.27 19.77 7.92
N PRO A 171 -10.69 18.49 7.80
CA PRO A 171 -10.23 17.64 6.71
C PRO A 171 -10.63 18.22 5.35
N PRO A 172 -9.78 18.14 4.32
CA PRO A 172 -10.10 18.66 2.99
C PRO A 172 -11.29 17.90 2.35
N LEU A 173 -12.00 18.58 1.45
CA LEU A 173 -13.14 18.08 0.68
C LEU A 173 -14.35 17.66 1.54
N THR A 174 -14.40 18.06 2.82
CA THR A 174 -15.51 17.73 3.73
C THR A 174 -16.80 18.44 3.30
N LEU A 175 -16.73 19.72 2.94
CA LEU A 175 -17.91 20.47 2.49
C LEU A 175 -18.39 19.96 1.13
N GLN A 176 -17.50 19.57 0.23
CA GLN A 176 -17.89 18.91 -1.03
C GLN A 176 -18.74 17.67 -0.78
N LEU A 177 -18.28 16.78 0.11
CA LEU A 177 -19.00 15.55 0.43
C LEU A 177 -20.42 15.81 0.92
N LEU A 178 -20.61 16.83 1.76
CA LEU A 178 -21.92 17.23 2.27
C LEU A 178 -22.82 17.74 1.14
N VAL A 179 -22.31 18.62 0.29
CA VAL A 179 -23.06 19.19 -0.84
C VAL A 179 -23.36 18.13 -1.90
N GLU A 180 -22.42 17.24 -2.21
CA GLU A 180 -22.66 16.11 -3.12
C GLU A 180 -23.79 15.22 -2.63
N ASN A 181 -23.86 14.93 -1.33
CA ASN A 181 -24.95 14.17 -0.74
C ASN A 181 -26.30 14.89 -0.89
N VAL A 182 -26.34 16.20 -0.69
CA VAL A 182 -27.57 17.00 -0.90
C VAL A 182 -28.00 16.96 -2.35
N ILE A 183 -27.08 17.19 -3.30
CA ILE A 183 -27.40 17.22 -4.75
C ILE A 183 -27.86 15.83 -5.24
N LYS A 184 -27.34 14.75 -4.66
CA LYS A 184 -27.66 13.39 -5.08
C LYS A 184 -28.98 12.87 -4.53
N HIS A 185 -29.42 13.37 -3.38
CA HIS A 185 -30.61 12.86 -2.68
C HIS A 185 -31.82 13.79 -2.68
N ASN A 186 -31.72 14.97 -3.28
CA ASN A 186 -32.81 15.85 -3.63
C ASN A 186 -33.10 15.86 -5.13
#